data_881e92502b304843330e57d73e22e8c5
#
_entry.id   881e92502b304843330e57d73e22e8c5
#
_cell.length_a   1.000
_cell.length_b   1.000
_cell.length_c   1.000
_cell.angle_alpha   90.00
_cell.angle_beta   90.00
_cell.angle_gamma   90.00
#
_symmetry.space_group_name_H-M   'P 1'
#
loop_
_entity.id
_entity.type
_entity.pdbx_description
1 polymer ?
#
loop_
_entity_poly.entity_id
_entity_poly.type
_entity_poly.pdbx_seq_one_letter_code
_entity_poly.pdbx_strand_id
1 'polypeptide(L)'
;RFTQQDPIGLAGGINLYAYAPNPLSYIDPLGLKPCAPTSEFDRITTGKVYRVIRPDEDPLSGLFSLNPNNIKTVAGHVTSGSRSPSQFISATKDLSIAERWAAKSGNRIVEIDLRKISGGAIDISSPKGLDLLGNQFARRLAKGSSEVLFDGPIPAGAINPL
;
A
#
# COMPACT_ATOMS: atom_id res chain seq x y z
N ARG A 1 -7.80 22.88 15.27
CA ARG A 1 -8.69 23.72 14.44
C ARG A 1 -7.82 24.71 13.67
N PHE A 2 -7.98 24.78 12.34
CA PHE A 2 -7.28 25.76 11.51
C PHE A 2 -7.82 27.17 11.75
N THR A 3 -6.96 28.14 11.71
CA THR A 3 -7.31 29.58 11.79
C THR A 3 -7.53 30.20 10.41
N GLN A 4 -7.12 29.49 9.35
CA GLN A 4 -7.28 29.90 7.96
C GLN A 4 -8.26 28.97 7.26
N GLN A 5 -9.06 29.51 6.36
CA GLN A 5 -9.99 28.73 5.54
C GLN A 5 -9.24 27.81 4.56
N ASP A 6 -9.88 26.67 4.23
CA ASP A 6 -9.40 25.75 3.20
C ASP A 6 -9.27 26.49 1.85
N PRO A 7 -8.09 26.45 1.20
CA PRO A 7 -7.85 27.11 -0.09
C PRO A 7 -8.77 26.67 -1.22
N ILE A 8 -9.32 25.46 -1.15
CA ILE A 8 -10.26 24.92 -2.17
C ILE A 8 -11.73 25.15 -1.80
N GLY A 9 -12.00 25.83 -0.68
CA GLY A 9 -13.33 26.19 -0.24
C GLY A 9 -14.26 24.98 -0.09
N LEU A 10 -15.51 25.11 -0.55
CA LEU A 10 -16.53 24.06 -0.42
C LEU A 10 -16.20 22.76 -1.19
N ALA A 11 -15.22 22.75 -2.09
CA ALA A 11 -14.76 21.53 -2.74
C ALA A 11 -14.03 20.58 -1.78
N GLY A 12 -13.50 21.10 -0.65
CA GLY A 12 -12.93 20.31 0.44
C GLY A 12 -13.94 19.84 1.49
N GLY A 13 -15.20 20.29 1.42
CA GLY A 13 -16.27 19.97 2.35
C GLY A 13 -17.00 21.19 2.89
N ILE A 14 -18.14 20.98 3.55
CA ILE A 14 -18.99 22.07 4.07
C ILE A 14 -18.31 22.83 5.22
N ASN A 15 -17.47 22.17 6.01
CA ASN A 15 -16.75 22.80 7.11
C ASN A 15 -15.36 23.26 6.65
N LEU A 16 -15.25 24.51 6.24
CA LEU A 16 -14.01 25.12 5.72
C LEU A 16 -12.85 25.19 6.73
N TYR A 17 -13.07 24.81 7.98
CA TYR A 17 -12.08 24.80 9.05
C TYR A 17 -11.79 23.39 9.58
N ALA A 18 -12.34 22.36 8.96
CA ALA A 18 -12.05 20.98 9.29
C ALA A 18 -10.83 20.49 8.51
N TYR A 19 -9.86 19.90 9.24
CA TYR A 19 -8.70 19.28 8.60
C TYR A 19 -9.07 17.94 7.94
N ALA A 20 -9.80 17.12 8.69
CA ALA A 20 -10.19 15.77 8.25
C ALA A 20 -11.32 15.27 9.15
N PRO A 21 -12.13 14.29 8.68
CA PRO A 21 -13.16 13.64 9.49
C PRO A 21 -12.60 13.01 10.78
N ASN A 22 -11.39 12.48 10.71
CA ASN A 22 -10.65 11.98 11.87
C ASN A 22 -9.16 12.36 11.75
N PRO A 23 -8.70 13.39 12.46
CA PRO A 23 -7.33 13.89 12.35
C PRO A 23 -6.26 12.91 12.86
N LEU A 24 -6.66 11.86 13.59
CA LEU A 24 -5.73 10.82 14.06
C LEU A 24 -5.46 9.75 12.99
N SER A 25 -6.37 9.58 12.03
CA SER A 25 -6.30 8.55 10.99
C SER A 25 -6.02 9.12 9.60
N TYR A 26 -6.19 10.43 9.42
CA TYR A 26 -6.04 11.09 8.13
C TYR A 26 -4.89 12.07 8.14
N ILE A 27 -4.10 12.07 7.07
CA ILE A 27 -3.06 13.04 6.80
C ILE A 27 -3.35 13.69 5.44
N ASP A 28 -3.48 15.00 5.43
CA ASP A 28 -3.61 15.79 4.21
C ASP A 28 -2.53 16.88 4.17
N PRO A 29 -1.35 16.59 3.63
CA PRO A 29 -0.21 17.49 3.66
C PRO A 29 -0.42 18.80 2.90
N LEU A 30 -1.39 18.85 1.99
CA LEU A 30 -1.70 20.01 1.16
C LEU A 30 -3.08 20.62 1.46
N GLY A 31 -3.87 20.03 2.37
CA GLY A 31 -5.24 20.46 2.68
C GLY A 31 -6.23 20.27 1.54
N LEU A 32 -5.90 19.43 0.54
CA LEU A 32 -6.70 19.24 -0.66
C LEU A 32 -7.67 18.06 -0.56
N LYS A 33 -7.24 16.99 0.10
CA LYS A 33 -8.03 15.77 0.31
C LYS A 33 -7.42 14.95 1.44
N PRO A 34 -8.19 14.49 2.43
CA PRO A 34 -7.67 13.63 3.47
C PRO A 34 -7.18 12.30 2.89
N CYS A 35 -6.05 11.81 3.41
CA CYS A 35 -5.55 10.48 3.06
C CYS A 35 -6.41 9.41 3.72
N ALA A 36 -6.97 8.51 2.93
CA ALA A 36 -7.79 7.42 3.43
C ALA A 36 -6.98 6.46 4.33
N PRO A 37 -7.52 6.06 5.50
CA PRO A 37 -6.92 5.01 6.32
C PRO A 37 -6.99 3.65 5.60
N THR A 38 -6.14 2.71 5.99
CA THR A 38 -6.09 1.36 5.38
C THR A 38 -7.41 0.60 5.48
N SER A 39 -8.24 0.91 6.49
CA SER A 39 -9.55 0.29 6.70
C SER A 39 -10.60 0.63 5.62
N GLU A 40 -10.40 1.70 4.85
CA GLU A 40 -11.32 2.06 3.77
C GLU A 40 -11.05 1.30 2.47
N PHE A 41 -9.84 0.78 2.31
CA PHE A 41 -9.48 -0.02 1.15
C PHE A 41 -10.11 -1.41 1.20
N ASP A 42 -10.47 -1.93 0.03
CA ASP A 42 -10.90 -3.32 -0.07
C ASP A 42 -9.73 -4.26 0.21
N ARG A 43 -10.06 -5.41 0.80
CA ARG A 43 -9.08 -6.47 1.05
C ARG A 43 -9.41 -7.70 0.22
N ILE A 44 -8.37 -8.30 -0.35
CA ILE A 44 -8.45 -9.60 -0.99
C ILE A 44 -7.92 -10.67 -0.04
N THR A 45 -8.74 -11.69 0.22
CA THR A 45 -8.44 -12.77 1.17
C THR A 45 -8.26 -14.12 0.50
N THR A 46 -8.43 -14.16 -0.83
CA THR A 46 -8.31 -15.38 -1.63
C THR A 46 -7.46 -15.15 -2.86
N GLY A 47 -6.92 -16.22 -3.42
CA GLY A 47 -6.05 -16.15 -4.59
C GLY A 47 -4.58 -16.06 -4.20
N LYS A 48 -3.78 -15.72 -5.18
CA LYS A 48 -2.32 -15.67 -5.09
C LYS A 48 -1.82 -14.29 -5.51
N VAL A 49 -0.76 -13.83 -4.87
CA VAL A 49 -0.02 -12.62 -5.28
C VAL A 49 1.47 -12.93 -5.27
N TYR A 50 2.26 -12.10 -5.92
CA TYR A 50 3.67 -12.35 -6.20
C TYR A 50 4.53 -11.23 -5.65
N ARG A 51 5.68 -11.60 -5.10
CA ARG A 51 6.67 -10.64 -4.60
C ARG A 51 8.06 -11.02 -5.06
N VAL A 52 8.81 -10.04 -5.53
CA VAL A 52 10.26 -10.15 -5.68
C VAL A 52 10.87 -9.84 -4.33
N ILE A 53 11.49 -10.85 -3.70
CA ILE A 53 12.09 -10.73 -2.38
C ILE A 53 13.44 -10.04 -2.44
N ARG A 54 13.74 -9.25 -1.41
CA ARG A 54 15.05 -8.64 -1.26
C ARG A 54 16.10 -9.70 -0.87
N PRO A 55 17.40 -9.41 -1.08
CA PRO A 55 18.48 -10.35 -0.68
C PRO A 55 18.51 -10.65 0.83
N ASP A 56 18.01 -9.73 1.65
CA ASP A 56 17.93 -9.85 3.11
C ASP A 56 16.66 -10.56 3.61
N GLU A 57 15.71 -10.86 2.71
CA GLU A 57 14.45 -11.56 3.07
C GLU A 57 14.63 -13.08 2.96
N ASP A 58 14.26 -13.78 4.05
CA ASP A 58 14.20 -15.25 4.09
C ASP A 58 12.74 -15.72 4.11
N PRO A 59 12.23 -16.31 3.03
CA PRO A 59 10.86 -16.82 2.97
C PRO A 59 10.52 -17.88 4.01
N LEU A 60 11.53 -18.63 4.50
CA LEU A 60 11.33 -19.66 5.53
C LEU A 60 11.08 -19.06 6.92
N SER A 61 11.51 -17.84 7.13
CA SER A 61 11.25 -17.08 8.36
C SER A 61 10.00 -16.20 8.29
N GLY A 62 9.40 -16.07 7.08
CA GLY A 62 8.34 -15.12 6.79
C GLY A 62 8.88 -13.81 6.24
N LEU A 63 7.96 -12.91 5.83
CA LEU A 63 8.34 -11.60 5.31
C LEU A 63 7.86 -10.50 6.24
N PHE A 64 8.73 -9.53 6.46
CA PHE A 64 8.48 -8.42 7.39
C PHE A 64 8.69 -7.09 6.68
N SER A 65 7.94 -6.08 7.11
CA SER A 65 8.17 -4.72 6.63
C SER A 65 9.50 -4.16 7.14
N LEU A 66 10.09 -3.24 6.39
CA LEU A 66 11.37 -2.61 6.76
C LEU A 66 11.26 -1.71 8.00
N ASN A 67 10.08 -1.18 8.28
CA ASN A 67 9.84 -0.36 9.46
C ASN A 67 8.39 -0.55 9.94
N PRO A 68 8.10 -1.56 10.76
CA PRO A 68 6.75 -1.88 11.22
C PRO A 68 6.12 -0.77 12.09
N ASN A 69 6.94 0.07 12.71
CA ASN A 69 6.47 1.17 13.57
C ASN A 69 6.25 2.49 12.79
N ASN A 70 6.44 2.49 11.48
CA ASN A 70 6.17 3.68 10.67
C ASN A 70 4.65 3.91 10.54
N ILE A 71 4.27 5.17 10.39
CA ILE A 71 2.87 5.61 10.19
C ILE A 71 2.67 6.23 8.80
N LYS A 72 3.38 5.71 7.79
CA LYS A 72 3.28 6.21 6.43
C LYS A 72 1.89 5.97 5.84
N THR A 73 1.37 6.93 5.09
CA THR A 73 0.14 6.74 4.34
C THR A 73 0.35 5.74 3.18
N VAL A 74 -0.73 5.11 2.71
CA VAL A 74 -0.68 4.21 1.56
C VAL A 74 -0.09 4.92 0.33
N ALA A 75 -0.59 6.12 0.01
CA ALA A 75 -0.07 6.92 -1.11
C ALA A 75 1.41 7.30 -0.92
N GLY A 76 1.81 7.65 0.31
CA GLY A 76 3.20 7.95 0.65
C GLY A 76 4.12 6.74 0.49
N HIS A 77 3.65 5.53 0.82
CA HIS A 77 4.40 4.29 0.58
C HIS A 77 4.61 4.06 -0.92
N VAL A 78 3.53 4.08 -1.71
CA VAL A 78 3.56 3.83 -3.16
C VAL A 78 4.49 4.82 -3.88
N THR A 79 4.45 6.09 -3.53
CA THR A 79 5.27 7.13 -4.17
C THR A 79 6.75 7.12 -3.76
N SER A 80 7.05 6.67 -2.54
CA SER A 80 8.42 6.58 -2.03
C SER A 80 9.12 5.30 -2.48
N GLY A 81 8.37 4.21 -2.67
CA GLY A 81 8.91 2.90 -2.99
C GLY A 81 9.97 2.45 -1.98
N SER A 82 11.01 1.77 -2.47
CA SER A 82 12.13 1.28 -1.65
C SER A 82 13.03 2.36 -1.05
N ARG A 83 12.89 3.62 -1.48
CA ARG A 83 13.72 4.74 -1.00
C ARG A 83 13.46 5.14 0.45
N SER A 84 12.31 4.78 0.98
CA SER A 84 11.95 5.14 2.33
C SER A 84 11.18 4.00 3.00
N PRO A 85 11.76 3.34 4.01
CA PRO A 85 11.13 2.23 4.74
C PRO A 85 9.74 2.59 5.28
N SER A 86 8.84 1.63 5.25
CA SER A 86 7.46 1.79 5.74
C SER A 86 6.97 0.51 6.42
N GLN A 87 5.81 0.59 7.05
CA GLN A 87 5.12 -0.52 7.69
C GLN A 87 4.48 -1.50 6.69
N PHE A 88 4.47 -1.18 5.40
CA PHE A 88 3.84 -2.01 4.37
C PHE A 88 4.83 -2.94 3.66
N ILE A 89 4.30 -4.09 3.22
CA ILE A 89 4.99 -5.01 2.30
C ILE A 89 4.22 -5.00 0.98
N SER A 90 4.89 -4.65 -0.13
CA SER A 90 4.27 -4.63 -1.47
C SER A 90 4.34 -6.00 -2.14
N ALA A 91 3.28 -6.32 -2.88
CA ALA A 91 3.24 -7.44 -3.81
C ALA A 91 2.41 -7.05 -5.06
N THR A 92 2.40 -7.89 -6.06
CA THR A 92 1.61 -7.70 -7.29
C THR A 92 0.64 -8.85 -7.50
N LYS A 93 -0.52 -8.58 -8.08
CA LYS A 93 -1.47 -9.61 -8.53
C LYS A 93 -1.05 -10.28 -9.85
N ASP A 94 -0.06 -9.73 -10.54
CA ASP A 94 0.35 -10.14 -11.88
C ASP A 94 1.78 -10.72 -11.86
N LEU A 95 1.89 -12.02 -12.14
CA LEU A 95 3.17 -12.73 -12.19
C LEU A 95 4.12 -12.11 -13.22
N SER A 96 3.61 -11.67 -14.39
CA SER A 96 4.45 -11.08 -15.43
C SER A 96 5.12 -9.78 -14.98
N ILE A 97 4.49 -9.05 -14.07
CA ILE A 97 5.08 -7.86 -13.44
C ILE A 97 6.21 -8.27 -12.50
N ALA A 98 5.99 -9.29 -11.66
CA ALA A 98 7.02 -9.81 -10.76
C ALA A 98 8.24 -10.34 -11.56
N GLU A 99 8.01 -11.06 -12.65
CA GLU A 99 9.07 -11.55 -13.54
C GLU A 99 9.91 -10.41 -14.13
N ARG A 100 9.27 -9.34 -14.60
CA ARG A 100 9.98 -8.14 -15.11
C ARG A 100 10.84 -7.46 -14.02
N TRP A 101 10.35 -7.43 -12.78
CA TRP A 101 11.12 -6.88 -11.66
C TRP A 101 12.29 -7.79 -11.27
N ALA A 102 12.05 -9.11 -11.21
CA ALA A 102 13.08 -10.09 -10.93
C ALA A 102 14.20 -10.07 -11.98
N ALA A 103 13.84 -10.00 -13.26
CA ALA A 103 14.80 -9.89 -14.35
C ALA A 103 15.73 -8.66 -14.23
N LYS A 104 15.22 -7.55 -13.68
CA LYS A 104 16.02 -6.32 -13.46
C LYS A 104 16.91 -6.38 -12.23
N SER A 105 16.45 -7.05 -11.18
CA SER A 105 17.14 -7.08 -9.88
C SER A 105 18.02 -8.34 -9.68
N GLY A 106 17.76 -9.41 -10.43
CA GLY A 106 18.34 -10.72 -10.20
C GLY A 106 17.80 -11.44 -8.97
N ASN A 107 16.73 -10.93 -8.37
CA ASN A 107 16.16 -11.45 -7.14
C ASN A 107 15.10 -12.53 -7.43
N ARG A 108 14.86 -13.38 -6.44
CA ARG A 108 13.89 -14.47 -6.52
C ARG A 108 12.46 -13.96 -6.38
N ILE A 109 11.52 -14.67 -7.02
CA ILE A 109 10.09 -14.45 -6.86
C ILE A 109 9.54 -15.48 -5.86
N VAL A 110 8.59 -15.04 -5.04
CA VAL A 110 7.76 -15.91 -4.23
C VAL A 110 6.29 -15.69 -4.55
N GLU A 111 5.52 -16.75 -4.50
CA GLU A 111 4.07 -16.74 -4.52
C GLU A 111 3.54 -16.70 -3.09
N ILE A 112 2.51 -15.92 -2.85
CA ILE A 112 1.89 -15.75 -1.53
C ILE A 112 0.42 -16.17 -1.63
N ASP A 113 0.02 -17.19 -0.87
CA ASP A 113 -1.37 -17.66 -0.78
C ASP A 113 -2.16 -16.82 0.24
N LEU A 114 -3.06 -15.99 -0.26
CA LEU A 114 -3.84 -15.06 0.57
C LEU A 114 -4.78 -15.76 1.56
N ARG A 115 -5.19 -17.01 1.30
CA ARG A 115 -6.04 -17.78 2.22
C ARG A 115 -5.36 -18.10 3.54
N LYS A 116 -4.03 -18.04 3.57
CA LYS A 116 -3.22 -18.32 4.76
C LYS A 116 -2.81 -17.07 5.53
N ILE A 117 -3.35 -15.90 5.15
CA ILE A 117 -3.02 -14.60 5.75
C ILE A 117 -4.26 -14.03 6.43
N SER A 118 -4.18 -13.85 7.73
CA SER A 118 -5.24 -13.17 8.49
C SER A 118 -5.39 -11.74 8.01
N GLY A 119 -6.60 -11.34 7.63
CA GLY A 119 -6.90 -10.01 7.10
C GLY A 119 -6.55 -9.79 5.62
N GLY A 120 -5.91 -10.75 4.94
CA GLY A 120 -5.60 -10.68 3.51
C GLY A 120 -4.68 -9.52 3.13
N ALA A 121 -4.77 -9.08 1.88
CA ALA A 121 -4.00 -7.96 1.33
C ALA A 121 -4.92 -6.78 0.97
N ILE A 122 -4.44 -5.57 1.14
CA ILE A 122 -5.11 -4.31 0.75
C ILE A 122 -4.99 -4.16 -0.76
N ASP A 123 -6.10 -4.12 -1.49
CA ASP A 123 -6.09 -3.93 -2.94
C ASP A 123 -6.09 -2.45 -3.31
N ILE A 124 -4.91 -1.89 -3.50
CA ILE A 124 -4.73 -0.50 -3.91
C ILE A 124 -4.80 -0.28 -5.42
N SER A 125 -4.87 -1.35 -6.21
CA SER A 125 -4.97 -1.30 -7.68
C SER A 125 -6.41 -1.51 -8.19
N SER A 126 -7.37 -1.79 -7.30
CA SER A 126 -8.81 -1.80 -7.64
C SER A 126 -9.31 -0.39 -7.98
N PRO A 127 -10.43 -0.23 -8.68
CA PRO A 127 -11.02 1.09 -8.94
C PRO A 127 -11.19 1.92 -7.68
N LYS A 128 -11.74 1.33 -6.61
CA LYS A 128 -11.91 1.98 -5.31
C LYS A 128 -10.57 2.31 -4.67
N GLY A 129 -9.61 1.37 -4.69
CA GLY A 129 -8.27 1.59 -4.15
C GLY A 129 -7.57 2.76 -4.82
N LEU A 130 -7.65 2.83 -6.16
CA LEU A 130 -7.09 3.93 -6.93
C LEU A 130 -7.73 5.28 -6.57
N ASP A 131 -9.04 5.31 -6.32
CA ASP A 131 -9.74 6.54 -5.91
C ASP A 131 -9.31 7.02 -4.52
N LEU A 132 -9.11 6.09 -3.59
CA LEU A 132 -8.67 6.38 -2.24
C LEU A 132 -7.22 6.87 -2.14
N LEU A 133 -6.37 6.56 -3.13
CA LEU A 133 -4.98 7.04 -3.15
C LEU A 133 -4.87 8.57 -3.25
N GLY A 134 -5.89 9.27 -3.78
CA GLY A 134 -5.93 10.73 -3.85
C GLY A 134 -4.88 11.38 -4.78
N ASN A 135 -3.71 10.79 -4.94
CA ASN A 135 -2.57 11.29 -5.69
C ASN A 135 -2.47 10.59 -7.05
N GLN A 136 -2.48 11.36 -8.15
CA GLN A 136 -2.42 10.80 -9.51
C GLN A 136 -1.15 9.97 -9.79
N PHE A 137 -0.01 10.38 -9.23
CA PHE A 137 1.24 9.65 -9.39
C PHE A 137 1.18 8.29 -8.67
N ALA A 138 0.67 8.26 -7.43
CA ALA A 138 0.44 7.00 -6.70
C ALA A 138 -0.54 6.09 -7.46
N ARG A 139 -1.65 6.62 -7.98
CA ARG A 139 -2.62 5.87 -8.81
C ARG A 139 -1.96 5.22 -10.01
N ARG A 140 -1.15 5.97 -10.74
CA ARG A 140 -0.44 5.47 -11.92
C ARG A 140 0.51 4.32 -11.55
N LEU A 141 1.25 4.45 -10.47
CA LEU A 141 2.17 3.42 -10.00
C LEU A 141 1.41 2.17 -9.56
N ALA A 142 0.43 2.29 -8.67
CA ALA A 142 -0.35 1.18 -8.14
C ALA A 142 -1.08 0.41 -9.26
N LYS A 143 -1.68 1.13 -10.22
CA LYS A 143 -2.35 0.53 -11.38
C LYS A 143 -1.34 -0.19 -12.28
N GLY A 144 -0.22 0.44 -12.59
CA GLY A 144 0.81 -0.12 -13.48
C GLY A 144 1.53 -1.33 -12.92
N SER A 145 1.51 -1.50 -11.59
CA SER A 145 2.09 -2.64 -10.87
C SER A 145 1.05 -3.65 -10.38
N SER A 146 -0.25 -3.46 -10.63
CA SER A 146 -1.33 -4.29 -10.05
C SER A 146 -1.13 -4.52 -8.55
N GLU A 147 -0.77 -3.43 -7.85
CA GLU A 147 -0.17 -3.51 -6.51
C GLU A 147 -1.19 -3.82 -5.43
N VAL A 148 -0.76 -4.66 -4.51
CA VAL A 148 -1.42 -4.92 -3.23
C VAL A 148 -0.43 -4.72 -2.10
N LEU A 149 -0.92 -4.39 -0.90
CA LEU A 149 -0.11 -4.14 0.28
C LEU A 149 -0.52 -5.06 1.43
N PHE A 150 0.45 -5.45 2.23
CA PHE A 150 0.22 -6.04 3.54
C PHE A 150 0.62 -5.05 4.62
N ASP A 151 -0.23 -4.87 5.60
CA ASP A 151 -0.02 -4.01 6.78
C ASP A 151 0.42 -4.81 8.01
N GLY A 152 0.81 -6.06 7.81
CA GLY A 152 1.37 -6.97 8.79
C GLY A 152 2.36 -7.94 8.18
N PRO A 153 2.99 -8.79 9.00
CA PRO A 153 3.93 -9.79 8.52
C PRO A 153 3.24 -10.87 7.68
N ILE A 154 3.96 -11.43 6.73
CA ILE A 154 3.52 -12.56 5.92
C ILE A 154 4.14 -13.82 6.50
N PRO A 155 3.32 -14.76 7.03
CA PRO A 155 3.85 -15.96 7.66
C PRO A 155 4.50 -16.89 6.62
N ALA A 156 5.57 -17.58 6.99
CA ALA A 156 6.30 -18.51 6.12
C ALA A 156 5.38 -19.55 5.46
N GLY A 157 4.38 -20.06 6.19
CA GLY A 157 3.42 -21.03 5.67
C GLY A 157 2.53 -20.53 4.53
N ALA A 158 2.48 -19.22 4.27
CA ALA A 158 1.76 -18.63 3.15
C ALA A 158 2.64 -18.43 1.91
N ILE A 159 3.95 -18.66 2.01
CA ILE A 159 4.94 -18.32 0.98
C ILE A 159 5.39 -19.60 0.28
N ASN A 160 5.34 -19.61 -1.04
CA ASN A 160 5.85 -20.67 -1.89
C ASN A 160 6.93 -20.11 -2.81
N PRO A 161 8.11 -20.72 -2.91
CA PRO A 161 9.12 -20.36 -3.92
C PRO A 161 8.58 -20.60 -5.33
N LEU A 162 8.97 -19.75 -6.28
CA LEU A 162 8.74 -19.92 -7.73
C LEU A 162 10.05 -20.17 -8.45
#